data_ce62816f807873e2de303ac26cd69674
#
_entry.id   ce62816f807873e2de303ac26cd69674
#
_cell.length_a   1.000
_cell.length_b   1.000
_cell.length_c   1.000
_cell.angle_alpha   90.00
_cell.angle_beta   90.00
_cell.angle_gamma   90.00
#
_symmetry.space_group_name_H-M   'P 1'
#
loop_
_entity.id
_entity.type
_entity.pdbx_description
1 polymer ?
#
loop_
_entity_poly.entity_id
_entity_poly.type
_entity_poly.pdbx_seq_one_letter_code
_entity_poly.pdbx_strand_id
1 'polypeptide(L)'
;MKVGYRVLAATFVIACAAVAQAETKPQISISTKAVEVTVTVDPALRKFAGLFEDSLGEGRSWAERNRAEAAKAQRDEPAFFREGRRWTFERTYELRSVVGRFVSVLRDDGTFTGGAHPNSYLNTILWDSDARRRMNIRPFFRETADNGPTMRTLAQAARIAVAAEKLSRDAINVDVPKEKLTPESLAELDRFIADGVQPSLLKIGPMSLAPSTEAGKSSGLTFHYSPYAVGAYAEGPYTVFVPWTAFQTHLSPQGGAIFAGQRPESDNIP
;
A
#
# COMPACT_ATOMS: atom_id res chain seq x y z
N MET A 1 18.88 -57.54 39.18
CA MET A 1 19.08 -57.03 37.77
C MET A 1 18.28 -55.78 37.60
N LYS A 2 18.93 -54.58 37.57
CA LYS A 2 18.26 -53.29 37.29
C LYS A 2 18.69 -52.86 35.90
N VAL A 3 17.73 -52.84 35.00
CA VAL A 3 17.93 -52.36 33.60
C VAL A 3 17.69 -50.83 33.58
N GLY A 4 18.74 -50.08 33.34
CA GLY A 4 18.65 -48.60 33.19
C GLY A 4 18.37 -48.21 31.75
N TYR A 5 17.26 -47.56 31.49
CA TYR A 5 16.97 -46.90 30.20
C TYR A 5 17.66 -45.55 30.14
N ARG A 6 18.58 -45.39 29.18
CA ARG A 6 19.13 -44.09 28.81
C ARG A 6 18.22 -43.48 27.73
N VAL A 7 17.56 -42.38 28.09
CA VAL A 7 16.82 -41.54 27.14
C VAL A 7 17.82 -40.56 26.47
N LEU A 8 18.07 -40.73 25.19
CA LEU A 8 18.79 -39.72 24.38
C LEU A 8 17.80 -38.62 24.00
N ALA A 9 17.99 -37.43 24.57
CA ALA A 9 17.29 -36.24 24.12
C ALA A 9 18.03 -35.66 22.88
N ALA A 10 17.41 -35.77 21.73
CA ALA A 10 17.88 -35.10 20.50
C ALA A 10 17.38 -33.64 20.50
N THR A 11 18.29 -32.71 20.71
CA THR A 11 18.01 -31.28 20.63
C THR A 11 17.99 -30.86 19.15
N PHE A 12 16.82 -30.63 18.61
CA PHE A 12 16.66 -30.05 17.28
C PHE A 12 16.92 -28.55 17.38
N VAL A 13 18.05 -28.08 16.86
CA VAL A 13 18.34 -26.65 16.66
C VAL A 13 17.71 -26.23 15.35
N ILE A 14 16.57 -25.56 15.42
CA ILE A 14 15.98 -24.89 14.26
C ILE A 14 16.79 -23.61 14.03
N ALA A 15 17.66 -23.64 13.04
CA ALA A 15 18.32 -22.42 12.54
C ALA A 15 17.29 -21.61 11.74
N CYS A 16 16.69 -20.58 12.36
CA CYS A 16 15.99 -19.53 11.65
C CYS A 16 17.03 -18.75 10.84
N ALA A 17 17.13 -19.04 9.53
CA ALA A 17 17.84 -18.18 8.60
C ALA A 17 17.01 -16.90 8.43
N ALA A 18 17.36 -15.85 9.14
CA ALA A 18 16.90 -14.49 8.82
C ALA A 18 17.45 -14.16 7.43
N VAL A 19 16.58 -14.12 6.44
CA VAL A 19 16.92 -13.55 5.12
C VAL A 19 17.12 -12.06 5.36
N ALA A 20 18.37 -11.65 5.49
CA ALA A 20 18.72 -10.23 5.51
C ALA A 20 18.28 -9.66 4.14
N GLN A 21 17.21 -8.87 4.12
CA GLN A 21 16.90 -8.04 2.98
C GLN A 21 18.08 -7.08 2.80
N ALA A 22 18.84 -7.28 1.71
CA ALA A 22 19.91 -6.36 1.36
C ALA A 22 19.25 -4.98 1.15
N GLU A 23 19.67 -3.98 1.93
CA GLU A 23 19.21 -2.60 1.76
C GLU A 23 19.46 -2.17 0.30
N THR A 24 18.37 -1.94 -0.41
CA THR A 24 18.44 -1.49 -1.80
C THR A 24 18.93 -0.06 -1.80
N LYS A 25 20.12 0.19 -2.37
CA LYS A 25 20.67 1.55 -2.45
C LYS A 25 19.74 2.45 -3.28
N PRO A 26 19.50 3.70 -2.83
CA PRO A 26 18.72 4.65 -3.60
C PRO A 26 19.32 4.86 -4.99
N GLN A 27 18.49 4.89 -6.01
CA GLN A 27 18.89 5.24 -7.38
C GLN A 27 19.07 6.75 -7.56
N ILE A 28 18.41 7.54 -6.70
CA ILE A 28 18.58 8.99 -6.66
C ILE A 28 18.82 9.38 -5.21
N SER A 29 19.86 10.18 -5.01
CA SER A 29 20.18 10.78 -3.71
C SER A 29 20.60 12.23 -3.93
N ILE A 30 19.87 13.16 -3.32
CA ILE A 30 20.15 14.60 -3.34
C ILE A 30 20.35 15.03 -1.89
N SER A 31 21.49 15.64 -1.59
CA SER A 31 21.76 16.20 -0.27
C SER A 31 22.25 17.64 -0.41
N THR A 32 21.53 18.57 0.21
CA THR A 32 21.87 20.00 0.26
C THR A 32 21.74 20.50 1.69
N LYS A 33 22.03 21.80 1.93
CA LYS A 33 21.79 22.43 3.24
C LYS A 33 20.30 22.50 3.59
N ALA A 34 19.42 22.50 2.60
CA ALA A 34 17.96 22.63 2.80
C ALA A 34 17.22 21.30 2.81
N VAL A 35 17.72 20.29 2.12
CA VAL A 35 16.96 19.05 1.91
C VAL A 35 17.85 17.83 1.72
N GLU A 36 17.33 16.70 2.15
CA GLU A 36 17.73 15.36 1.76
C GLU A 36 16.58 14.69 1.02
N VAL A 37 16.84 14.18 -0.20
CA VAL A 37 15.86 13.47 -1.00
C VAL A 37 16.44 12.15 -1.46
N THR A 38 15.72 11.05 -1.24
CA THR A 38 16.07 9.74 -1.75
C THR A 38 14.95 9.13 -2.57
N VAL A 39 15.30 8.38 -3.62
CA VAL A 39 14.37 7.59 -4.40
C VAL A 39 14.92 6.19 -4.57
N THR A 40 14.15 5.21 -4.14
CA THR A 40 14.48 3.79 -4.24
C THR A 40 13.45 3.09 -5.13
N VAL A 41 13.93 2.36 -6.12
CA VAL A 41 13.10 1.56 -7.04
C VAL A 41 13.51 0.10 -6.91
N ASP A 42 12.54 -0.76 -6.60
CA ASP A 42 12.77 -2.20 -6.50
C ASP A 42 13.42 -2.74 -7.80
N PRO A 43 14.60 -3.36 -7.70
CA PRO A 43 15.27 -3.96 -8.85
C PRO A 43 14.42 -4.99 -9.60
N ALA A 44 13.46 -5.63 -8.93
CA ALA A 44 12.54 -6.59 -9.54
C ALA A 44 11.71 -5.97 -10.67
N LEU A 45 11.46 -4.65 -10.63
CA LEU A 45 10.71 -3.94 -11.66
C LEU A 45 11.43 -3.93 -13.02
N ARG A 46 12.74 -4.19 -13.07
CA ARG A 46 13.53 -4.33 -14.33
C ARG A 46 13.07 -5.51 -15.19
N LYS A 47 12.40 -6.51 -14.59
CA LYS A 47 11.84 -7.65 -15.32
C LYS A 47 10.68 -7.25 -16.25
N PHE A 48 10.09 -6.07 -16.04
CA PHE A 48 8.93 -5.58 -16.78
C PHE A 48 9.34 -4.41 -17.66
N ALA A 49 9.24 -4.60 -18.97
CA ALA A 49 9.75 -3.63 -19.95
C ALA A 49 9.17 -2.22 -19.74
N GLY A 50 10.04 -1.25 -19.48
CA GLY A 50 9.71 0.16 -19.30
C GLY A 50 9.25 0.54 -17.88
N LEU A 51 8.85 -0.41 -17.03
CA LEU A 51 8.30 -0.09 -15.71
C LEU A 51 9.32 0.54 -14.76
N PHE A 52 10.54 -0.02 -14.72
CA PHE A 52 11.61 0.52 -13.89
C PHE A 52 11.96 1.96 -14.30
N GLU A 53 12.09 2.21 -15.60
CA GLU A 53 12.45 3.53 -16.13
C GLU A 53 11.30 4.55 -15.96
N ASP A 54 10.06 4.12 -16.09
CA ASP A 54 8.87 4.93 -15.81
C ASP A 54 8.83 5.37 -14.34
N SER A 55 9.05 4.43 -13.40
CA SER A 55 9.10 4.71 -11.96
C SER A 55 10.28 5.64 -11.62
N LEU A 56 11.47 5.36 -12.18
CA LEU A 56 12.66 6.18 -11.95
C LEU A 56 12.50 7.60 -12.52
N GLY A 57 11.87 7.75 -13.68
CA GLY A 57 11.59 9.04 -14.31
C GLY A 57 10.62 9.89 -13.48
N GLU A 58 9.55 9.28 -12.96
CA GLU A 58 8.63 9.93 -12.03
C GLU A 58 9.36 10.33 -10.73
N GLY A 59 10.17 9.43 -10.17
CA GLY A 59 10.95 9.68 -8.96
C GLY A 59 11.94 10.83 -9.14
N ARG A 60 12.61 10.91 -10.29
CA ARG A 60 13.53 12.03 -10.61
C ARG A 60 12.79 13.37 -10.64
N SER A 61 11.67 13.42 -11.34
CA SER A 61 10.85 14.63 -11.41
C SER A 61 10.34 15.08 -10.04
N TRP A 62 9.96 14.12 -9.20
CA TRP A 62 9.53 14.39 -7.83
C TRP A 62 10.71 14.89 -6.96
N ALA A 63 11.86 14.27 -7.03
CA ALA A 63 13.05 14.65 -6.27
C ALA A 63 13.49 16.09 -6.60
N GLU A 64 13.51 16.45 -7.89
CA GLU A 64 13.88 17.81 -8.32
C GLU A 64 12.86 18.86 -7.88
N ARG A 65 11.55 18.56 -7.90
CA ARG A 65 10.53 19.47 -7.36
C ARG A 65 10.75 19.74 -5.88
N ASN A 66 10.92 18.69 -5.07
CA ASN A 66 11.14 18.84 -3.63
C ASN A 66 12.45 19.59 -3.32
N ARG A 67 13.51 19.35 -4.09
CA ARG A 67 14.77 20.12 -3.98
C ARG A 67 14.55 21.61 -4.24
N ALA A 68 13.79 21.95 -5.28
CA ALA A 68 13.50 23.34 -5.63
C ALA A 68 12.63 24.04 -4.57
N GLU A 69 11.61 23.34 -4.06
CA GLU A 69 10.73 23.84 -2.99
C GLU A 69 11.49 24.09 -1.70
N ALA A 70 12.35 23.15 -1.28
CA ALA A 70 13.18 23.31 -0.08
C ALA A 70 14.17 24.48 -0.23
N ALA A 71 14.78 24.66 -1.40
CA ALA A 71 15.64 25.80 -1.67
C ALA A 71 14.90 27.14 -1.63
N LYS A 72 13.64 27.18 -2.04
CA LYS A 72 12.76 28.33 -1.90
C LYS A 72 12.44 28.59 -0.43
N ALA A 73 11.98 27.56 0.30
CA ALA A 73 11.66 27.68 1.71
C ALA A 73 12.86 28.15 2.55
N GLN A 74 14.09 27.67 2.24
CA GLN A 74 15.30 28.13 2.90
C GLN A 74 15.59 29.62 2.73
N ARG A 75 15.23 30.20 1.56
CA ARG A 75 15.35 31.66 1.33
C ARG A 75 14.28 32.44 2.07
N ASP A 76 13.05 31.92 2.09
CA ASP A 76 11.88 32.59 2.67
C ASP A 76 11.89 32.51 4.21
N GLU A 77 12.33 31.37 4.78
CA GLU A 77 12.34 31.09 6.21
C GLU A 77 13.71 30.54 6.69
N PRO A 78 14.81 31.30 6.56
CA PRO A 78 16.15 30.79 6.86
C PRO A 78 16.35 30.35 8.31
N ALA A 79 15.51 30.85 9.22
CA ALA A 79 15.59 30.51 10.64
C ALA A 79 15.30 29.01 10.91
N PHE A 80 14.40 28.39 10.15
CA PHE A 80 14.11 26.96 10.25
C PHE A 80 15.35 26.11 9.94
N PHE A 81 16.11 26.48 8.91
CA PHE A 81 17.24 25.69 8.38
C PHE A 81 18.57 25.93 9.13
N ARG A 82 18.55 26.64 10.27
CA ARG A 82 19.73 26.81 11.13
C ARG A 82 20.05 25.50 11.85
N GLU A 83 21.29 25.38 12.32
CA GLU A 83 21.76 24.24 13.13
C GLU A 83 21.69 22.88 12.40
N GLY A 84 21.79 22.90 11.07
CA GLY A 84 21.77 21.68 10.26
C GLY A 84 20.37 21.06 10.07
N ARG A 85 19.30 21.74 10.50
CA ARG A 85 17.95 21.30 10.20
C ARG A 85 17.68 21.37 8.70
N ARG A 86 17.04 20.35 8.15
CA ARG A 86 16.69 20.26 6.74
C ARG A 86 15.40 19.48 6.57
N TRP A 87 14.74 19.65 5.45
CA TRP A 87 13.63 18.80 5.04
C TRP A 87 14.14 17.43 4.58
N THR A 88 13.35 16.39 4.77
CA THR A 88 13.65 15.06 4.25
C THR A 88 12.48 14.53 3.43
N PHE A 89 12.82 13.93 2.29
CA PHE A 89 11.86 13.30 1.39
C PHE A 89 12.40 11.94 0.96
N GLU A 90 11.58 10.93 1.09
CA GLU A 90 11.91 9.56 0.70
C GLU A 90 10.79 9.03 -0.18
N ARG A 91 11.14 8.44 -1.32
CA ARG A 91 10.19 7.75 -2.18
C ARG A 91 10.68 6.34 -2.47
N THR A 92 9.83 5.36 -2.22
CA THR A 92 10.06 3.98 -2.60
C THR A 92 9.05 3.49 -3.62
N TYR A 93 9.49 2.59 -4.51
CA TYR A 93 8.63 1.85 -5.43
C TYR A 93 8.91 0.38 -5.22
N GLU A 94 7.91 -0.37 -4.78
CA GLU A 94 8.03 -1.77 -4.42
C GLU A 94 7.11 -2.63 -5.31
N LEU A 95 7.62 -3.77 -5.79
CA LEU A 95 6.79 -4.74 -6.48
C LEU A 95 5.77 -5.32 -5.50
N ARG A 96 4.48 -5.03 -5.74
CA ARG A 96 3.41 -5.55 -4.86
C ARG A 96 2.84 -6.87 -5.35
N SER A 97 2.55 -6.98 -6.65
CA SER A 97 2.03 -8.22 -7.23
C SER A 97 2.20 -8.28 -8.74
N VAL A 98 2.13 -9.51 -9.27
CA VAL A 98 2.10 -9.77 -10.70
C VAL A 98 0.91 -10.69 -11.00
N VAL A 99 -0.01 -10.22 -11.85
CA VAL A 99 -1.22 -10.92 -12.26
C VAL A 99 -1.24 -11.01 -13.78
N GLY A 100 -0.82 -12.13 -14.33
CA GLY A 100 -0.60 -12.26 -15.77
C GLY A 100 0.35 -11.17 -16.30
N ARG A 101 -0.15 -10.31 -17.20
CA ARG A 101 0.60 -9.16 -17.73
C ARG A 101 0.54 -7.90 -16.86
N PHE A 102 -0.30 -7.90 -15.83
CA PHE A 102 -0.49 -6.73 -14.98
C PHE A 102 0.43 -6.76 -13.78
N VAL A 103 1.14 -5.67 -13.55
CA VAL A 103 2.09 -5.51 -12.44
C VAL A 103 1.60 -4.38 -11.55
N SER A 104 1.41 -4.67 -10.29
CA SER A 104 1.08 -3.66 -9.28
C SER A 104 2.35 -3.26 -8.52
N VAL A 105 2.57 -1.96 -8.40
CA VAL A 105 3.66 -1.36 -7.63
C VAL A 105 3.05 -0.53 -6.51
N LEU A 106 3.53 -0.71 -5.29
CA LEU A 106 3.26 0.19 -4.19
C LEU A 106 4.31 1.30 -4.19
N ARG A 107 3.86 2.55 -4.10
CA ARG A 107 4.70 3.73 -3.93
C ARG A 107 4.42 4.33 -2.56
N ASP A 108 5.47 4.51 -1.76
CA ASP A 108 5.41 5.23 -0.50
C ASP A 108 6.24 6.51 -0.59
N ASP A 109 5.64 7.63 -0.19
CA ASP A 109 6.26 8.95 -0.14
C ASP A 109 6.38 9.40 1.32
N GLY A 110 7.53 9.16 1.96
CA GLY A 110 7.88 9.70 3.26
C GLY A 110 8.28 11.18 3.16
N THR A 111 7.75 12.03 4.04
CA THR A 111 8.07 13.47 4.01
C THR A 111 8.20 14.04 5.42
N PHE A 112 9.21 14.87 5.64
CA PHE A 112 9.33 15.70 6.84
C PHE A 112 9.81 17.11 6.47
N THR A 113 8.94 18.08 6.69
CA THR A 113 9.20 19.49 6.41
C THR A 113 9.19 20.35 7.69
N GLY A 114 9.36 19.70 8.83
CA GLY A 114 9.19 20.28 10.16
C GLY A 114 7.85 19.90 10.78
N GLY A 115 7.71 20.11 12.08
CA GLY A 115 6.53 19.75 12.83
C GLY A 115 6.76 18.57 13.79
N ALA A 116 5.68 17.97 14.29
CA ALA A 116 5.73 16.97 15.36
C ALA A 116 6.17 15.57 14.85
N HIS A 117 5.89 15.23 13.61
CA HIS A 117 6.19 13.91 13.04
C HIS A 117 6.32 13.97 11.50
N PRO A 118 6.96 12.98 10.87
CA PRO A 118 6.93 12.82 9.42
C PRO A 118 5.54 12.39 8.94
N ASN A 119 5.27 12.54 7.64
CA ASN A 119 4.09 12.01 6.97
C ASN A 119 4.50 10.94 5.95
N SER A 120 3.62 9.97 5.71
CA SER A 120 3.73 8.95 4.67
C SER A 120 2.48 8.97 3.80
N TYR A 121 2.67 8.86 2.48
CA TYR A 121 1.59 8.87 1.49
C TYR A 121 1.72 7.66 0.58
N LEU A 122 0.84 6.68 0.77
CA LEU A 122 0.76 5.49 -0.06
C LEU A 122 0.02 5.78 -1.36
N ASN A 123 0.54 5.22 -2.46
CA ASN A 123 -0.10 5.24 -3.76
C ASN A 123 0.24 3.96 -4.52
N THR A 124 -0.42 3.71 -5.65
CA THR A 124 -0.18 2.51 -6.44
C THR A 124 -0.05 2.82 -7.92
N ILE A 125 0.76 2.02 -8.62
CA ILE A 125 0.85 2.00 -10.06
C ILE A 125 0.36 0.63 -10.53
N LEU A 126 -0.61 0.62 -11.45
CA LEU A 126 -0.97 -0.57 -12.19
C LEU A 126 -0.37 -0.45 -13.59
N TRP A 127 0.51 -1.40 -13.96
CA TRP A 127 1.24 -1.42 -15.22
C TRP A 127 0.76 -2.57 -16.10
N ASP A 128 0.49 -2.29 -17.36
CA ASP A 128 0.26 -3.29 -18.40
C ASP A 128 1.59 -3.56 -19.12
N SER A 129 2.19 -4.73 -18.90
CA SER A 129 3.50 -5.08 -19.47
C SER A 129 3.48 -5.26 -20.98
N ASP A 130 2.35 -5.67 -21.57
CA ASP A 130 2.21 -5.82 -23.00
C ASP A 130 2.08 -4.45 -23.68
N ALA A 131 1.25 -3.57 -23.10
CA ALA A 131 1.06 -2.21 -23.60
C ALA A 131 2.17 -1.24 -23.15
N ARG A 132 3.04 -1.66 -22.21
CA ARG A 132 4.15 -0.87 -21.63
C ARG A 132 3.70 0.50 -21.13
N ARG A 133 2.60 0.54 -20.37
CA ARG A 133 2.04 1.79 -19.86
C ARG A 133 1.26 1.59 -18.56
N ARG A 134 1.13 2.68 -17.82
CA ARG A 134 0.22 2.76 -16.68
C ARG A 134 -1.23 2.63 -17.15
N MET A 135 -2.03 1.99 -16.32
CA MET A 135 -3.47 1.88 -16.51
C MET A 135 -4.19 2.04 -15.16
N ASN A 136 -5.51 2.08 -15.22
CA ASN A 136 -6.38 1.99 -14.05
C ASN A 136 -7.26 0.73 -14.13
N ILE A 137 -8.08 0.50 -13.12
CA ILE A 137 -8.93 -0.69 -13.01
C ILE A 137 -10.20 -0.63 -13.87
N ARG A 138 -10.51 0.51 -14.51
CA ARG A 138 -11.76 0.67 -15.30
C ARG A 138 -12.07 -0.47 -16.27
N PRO A 139 -11.11 -0.99 -17.05
CA PRO A 139 -11.37 -2.07 -17.99
C PRO A 139 -11.87 -3.36 -17.35
N PHE A 140 -11.64 -3.57 -16.06
CA PHE A 140 -12.05 -4.78 -15.34
C PHE A 140 -13.50 -4.74 -14.88
N PHE A 141 -14.16 -3.59 -14.97
CA PHE A 141 -15.55 -3.39 -14.53
C PHE A 141 -16.45 -2.96 -15.68
N ARG A 142 -17.74 -3.26 -15.57
CA ARG A 142 -18.76 -2.86 -16.56
C ARG A 142 -18.94 -1.36 -16.59
N GLU A 143 -18.81 -0.71 -15.44
CA GLU A 143 -18.84 0.74 -15.27
C GLU A 143 -18.06 1.13 -14.01
N THR A 144 -17.62 2.38 -13.93
CA THR A 144 -16.93 2.94 -12.76
C THR A 144 -17.30 4.41 -12.58
N ALA A 145 -18.57 4.74 -12.82
CA ALA A 145 -19.11 6.08 -12.59
C ALA A 145 -19.08 6.40 -11.10
N ASP A 146 -18.81 7.65 -10.76
CA ASP A 146 -18.85 8.11 -9.37
C ASP A 146 -20.25 7.89 -8.81
N ASN A 147 -20.34 7.30 -7.62
CA ASN A 147 -21.57 6.84 -7.01
C ASN A 147 -22.37 5.80 -7.83
N GLY A 148 -21.77 5.22 -8.89
CA GLY A 148 -22.35 4.11 -9.64
C GLY A 148 -22.41 2.82 -8.82
N PRO A 149 -23.17 1.79 -9.29
CA PRO A 149 -23.33 0.53 -8.56
C PRO A 149 -21.99 -0.14 -8.22
N THR A 150 -21.06 -0.21 -9.16
CA THR A 150 -19.72 -0.78 -8.95
C THR A 150 -18.96 -0.04 -7.87
N MET A 151 -18.91 1.30 -7.97
CA MET A 151 -18.13 2.09 -7.02
C MET A 151 -18.73 2.06 -5.61
N ARG A 152 -20.07 2.01 -5.48
CA ARG A 152 -20.72 1.81 -4.18
C ARG A 152 -20.37 0.44 -3.57
N THR A 153 -20.42 -0.63 -4.38
CA THR A 153 -20.09 -1.97 -3.91
C THR A 153 -18.63 -2.06 -3.46
N LEU A 154 -17.69 -1.53 -4.25
CA LEU A 154 -16.27 -1.52 -3.90
C LEU A 154 -16.01 -0.68 -2.63
N ALA A 155 -16.60 0.52 -2.53
CA ALA A 155 -16.44 1.37 -1.35
C ALA A 155 -17.00 0.71 -0.09
N GLN A 156 -18.17 0.09 -0.15
CA GLN A 156 -18.76 -0.61 0.98
C GLN A 156 -17.89 -1.79 1.42
N ALA A 157 -17.41 -2.60 0.49
CA ALA A 157 -16.53 -3.74 0.80
C ALA A 157 -15.19 -3.26 1.42
N ALA A 158 -14.60 -2.19 0.89
CA ALA A 158 -13.39 -1.61 1.45
C ALA A 158 -13.60 -1.01 2.85
N ARG A 159 -14.73 -0.32 3.09
CA ARG A 159 -15.10 0.19 4.42
C ARG A 159 -15.22 -0.91 5.45
N ILE A 160 -15.92 -2.00 5.13
CA ILE A 160 -16.05 -3.18 6.00
C ILE A 160 -14.68 -3.80 6.29
N ALA A 161 -13.81 -3.91 5.29
CA ALA A 161 -12.46 -4.44 5.48
C ALA A 161 -11.60 -3.54 6.38
N VAL A 162 -11.67 -2.21 6.24
CA VAL A 162 -10.99 -1.25 7.14
C VAL A 162 -11.56 -1.37 8.55
N ALA A 163 -12.88 -1.45 8.71
CA ALA A 163 -13.53 -1.59 10.00
C ALA A 163 -13.11 -2.89 10.72
N ALA A 164 -13.03 -4.00 9.99
CA ALA A 164 -12.54 -5.26 10.52
C ALA A 164 -11.09 -5.14 11.03
N GLU A 165 -10.23 -4.47 10.28
CA GLU A 165 -8.84 -4.23 10.68
C GLU A 165 -8.75 -3.29 11.90
N LYS A 166 -9.58 -2.22 11.97
CA LYS A 166 -9.66 -1.36 13.15
C LYS A 166 -10.10 -2.12 14.40
N LEU A 167 -11.10 -3.00 14.28
CA LEU A 167 -11.52 -3.87 15.37
C LEU A 167 -10.40 -4.81 15.85
N SER A 168 -9.62 -5.34 14.93
CA SER A 168 -8.48 -6.21 15.25
C SER A 168 -7.36 -5.47 15.99
N ARG A 169 -7.10 -4.21 15.61
CA ARG A 169 -6.09 -3.33 16.23
C ARG A 169 -6.57 -2.62 17.49
N ASP A 170 -7.83 -2.77 17.87
CA ASP A 170 -8.46 -1.98 18.94
C ASP A 170 -8.46 -0.45 18.69
N ALA A 171 -8.47 -0.06 17.43
CA ALA A 171 -8.41 1.33 16.95
C ALA A 171 -9.83 1.87 16.70
N ILE A 172 -10.65 1.96 17.76
CA ILE A 172 -12.07 2.28 17.68
C ILE A 172 -12.30 3.74 18.10
N ASN A 173 -12.93 4.52 17.21
CA ASN A 173 -13.16 5.96 17.37
C ASN A 173 -14.67 6.31 17.45
N VAL A 174 -15.49 5.39 17.98
CA VAL A 174 -16.93 5.59 18.15
C VAL A 174 -17.33 5.33 19.61
N ASP A 175 -18.36 6.03 20.09
CA ASP A 175 -18.87 5.87 21.46
C ASP A 175 -19.86 4.69 21.55
N VAL A 176 -19.37 3.50 21.19
CA VAL A 176 -20.09 2.23 21.27
C VAL A 176 -19.13 1.18 21.82
N PRO A 177 -19.53 0.37 22.82
CA PRO A 177 -18.69 -0.71 23.34
C PRO A 177 -18.29 -1.68 22.24
N LYS A 178 -16.99 -2.07 22.21
CA LYS A 178 -16.40 -2.94 21.18
C LYS A 178 -17.19 -4.24 20.98
N GLU A 179 -17.68 -4.81 22.06
CA GLU A 179 -18.43 -6.08 22.08
C GLU A 179 -19.77 -6.00 21.33
N LYS A 180 -20.24 -4.78 21.05
CA LYS A 180 -21.47 -4.50 20.29
C LYS A 180 -21.21 -4.10 18.84
N LEU A 181 -19.94 -3.98 18.46
CA LEU A 181 -19.56 -3.59 17.11
C LEU A 181 -19.31 -4.82 16.22
N THR A 182 -19.81 -4.74 15.00
CA THR A 182 -19.42 -5.58 13.88
C THR A 182 -18.66 -4.74 12.87
N PRO A 183 -17.90 -5.34 11.94
CA PRO A 183 -17.27 -4.58 10.85
C PRO A 183 -18.26 -3.71 10.08
N GLU A 184 -19.48 -4.20 9.83
CA GLU A 184 -20.52 -3.46 9.10
C GLU A 184 -20.99 -2.25 9.88
N SER A 185 -21.31 -2.41 11.18
CA SER A 185 -21.77 -1.30 12.01
C SER A 185 -20.68 -0.25 12.25
N LEU A 186 -19.42 -0.67 12.44
CA LEU A 186 -18.31 0.26 12.59
C LEU A 186 -18.04 1.02 11.27
N ALA A 187 -18.14 0.36 10.11
CA ALA A 187 -17.99 0.98 8.79
C ALA A 187 -19.00 2.10 8.52
N GLU A 188 -20.18 2.03 9.16
CA GLU A 188 -21.22 3.06 9.06
C GLU A 188 -21.04 4.18 10.09
N LEU A 189 -20.55 3.85 11.29
CA LEU A 189 -20.47 4.79 12.42
C LEU A 189 -19.16 5.61 12.40
N ASP A 190 -18.06 5.04 11.93
CA ASP A 190 -16.74 5.70 11.93
C ASP A 190 -16.63 6.70 10.78
N ARG A 191 -16.59 7.99 11.11
CA ARG A 191 -16.48 9.07 10.14
C ARG A 191 -15.17 9.05 9.36
N PHE A 192 -14.07 8.63 9.97
CA PHE A 192 -12.78 8.50 9.23
C PHE A 192 -12.92 7.50 8.09
N ILE A 193 -13.59 6.36 8.33
CA ILE A 193 -13.85 5.38 7.28
C ILE A 193 -14.77 5.98 6.20
N ALA A 194 -15.87 6.62 6.61
CA ALA A 194 -16.84 7.18 5.67
C ALA A 194 -16.24 8.27 4.78
N ASP A 195 -15.42 9.15 5.34
CA ASP A 195 -14.79 10.26 4.63
C ASP A 195 -13.59 9.79 3.77
N GLY A 196 -12.82 8.82 4.27
CA GLY A 196 -11.61 8.30 3.62
C GLY A 196 -11.87 7.30 2.49
N VAL A 197 -13.06 6.66 2.46
CA VAL A 197 -13.42 5.67 1.44
C VAL A 197 -14.71 6.07 0.76
N GLN A 198 -14.62 6.84 -0.32
CA GLN A 198 -15.79 7.32 -1.06
C GLN A 198 -15.99 6.52 -2.36
N PRO A 199 -17.25 6.38 -2.86
CA PRO A 199 -17.57 5.61 -4.06
C PRO A 199 -17.18 6.33 -5.36
N SER A 200 -15.90 6.61 -5.52
CA SER A 200 -15.29 7.25 -6.69
C SER A 200 -13.87 6.72 -6.88
N LEU A 201 -13.43 6.48 -8.10
CA LEU A 201 -12.06 5.99 -8.38
C LEU A 201 -10.96 6.89 -7.82
N LEU A 202 -11.21 8.18 -7.71
CA LEU A 202 -10.24 9.15 -7.17
C LEU A 202 -10.23 9.21 -5.64
N LYS A 203 -11.26 8.67 -4.99
CA LYS A 203 -11.47 8.84 -3.54
C LYS A 203 -11.70 7.54 -2.78
N ILE A 204 -11.68 6.39 -3.46
CA ILE A 204 -11.84 5.09 -2.81
C ILE A 204 -10.55 4.61 -2.14
N GLY A 205 -9.42 5.20 -2.48
CA GLY A 205 -8.08 4.85 -2.03
C GLY A 205 -7.23 4.17 -3.10
N PRO A 206 -5.90 4.23 -2.97
CA PRO A 206 -4.98 3.48 -3.82
C PRO A 206 -5.20 1.98 -3.70
N MET A 207 -5.11 1.25 -4.81
CA MET A 207 -5.36 -0.18 -4.83
C MET A 207 -4.44 -0.93 -5.78
N SER A 208 -4.13 -2.18 -5.42
CA SER A 208 -3.36 -3.12 -6.22
C SER A 208 -4.16 -4.40 -6.49
N LEU A 209 -3.83 -5.14 -7.53
CA LEU A 209 -4.34 -6.49 -7.73
C LEU A 209 -3.71 -7.42 -6.69
N ALA A 210 -4.53 -8.20 -5.98
CA ALA A 210 -4.01 -9.16 -5.02
C ALA A 210 -3.56 -10.46 -5.71
N PRO A 211 -2.48 -11.12 -5.24
CA PRO A 211 -2.10 -12.45 -5.72
C PRO A 211 -3.23 -13.47 -5.56
N SER A 212 -3.19 -14.54 -6.34
CA SER A 212 -4.17 -15.62 -6.28
C SER A 212 -3.49 -16.99 -6.19
N THR A 213 -4.21 -17.97 -5.62
CA THR A 213 -3.86 -19.39 -5.70
C THR A 213 -3.93 -19.93 -7.14
N GLU A 214 -4.62 -19.23 -8.02
CA GLU A 214 -4.66 -19.55 -9.45
C GLU A 214 -3.64 -18.72 -10.22
N ALA A 215 -2.76 -19.39 -10.97
CA ALA A 215 -1.69 -18.73 -11.71
C ALA A 215 -2.23 -17.68 -12.71
N GLY A 216 -1.63 -16.49 -12.71
CA GLY A 216 -2.01 -15.40 -13.60
C GLY A 216 -3.37 -14.73 -13.27
N LYS A 217 -4.00 -15.09 -12.15
CA LYS A 217 -5.24 -14.50 -11.67
C LYS A 217 -5.01 -13.57 -10.48
N SER A 218 -6.04 -12.80 -10.17
CA SER A 218 -6.14 -11.98 -8.97
C SER A 218 -7.25 -12.50 -8.07
N SER A 219 -6.96 -12.67 -6.79
CA SER A 219 -7.95 -13.04 -5.79
C SER A 219 -8.85 -11.88 -5.35
N GLY A 220 -8.54 -10.65 -5.75
CA GLY A 220 -9.27 -9.45 -5.38
C GLY A 220 -8.45 -8.18 -5.49
N LEU A 221 -8.83 -7.19 -4.72
CA LEU A 221 -8.13 -5.90 -4.62
C LEU A 221 -7.57 -5.71 -3.22
N THR A 222 -6.34 -5.22 -3.13
CA THR A 222 -5.75 -4.74 -1.88
C THR A 222 -5.75 -3.22 -1.89
N PHE A 223 -6.37 -2.60 -0.89
CA PHE A 223 -6.39 -1.15 -0.70
C PHE A 223 -5.30 -0.73 0.27
N HIS A 224 -4.68 0.42 0.02
CA HIS A 224 -3.56 0.96 0.80
C HIS A 224 -3.88 2.37 1.27
N TYR A 225 -4.17 2.54 2.54
CA TYR A 225 -4.54 3.83 3.11
C TYR A 225 -3.38 4.40 3.94
N SER A 226 -2.96 5.60 3.61
CA SER A 226 -1.96 6.35 4.38
C SER A 226 -2.46 6.67 5.78
N PRO A 227 -1.57 6.97 6.75
CA PRO A 227 -1.98 7.60 7.99
C PRO A 227 -2.88 8.81 7.73
N TYR A 228 -3.88 9.04 8.56
CA TYR A 228 -4.97 10.02 8.41
C TYR A 228 -6.03 9.71 7.34
N ALA A 229 -5.81 8.76 6.44
CA ALA A 229 -6.78 8.50 5.36
C ALA A 229 -8.10 7.90 5.88
N VAL A 230 -8.02 6.95 6.83
CA VAL A 230 -9.20 6.23 7.38
C VAL A 230 -9.17 6.12 8.91
N GLY A 231 -8.27 6.85 9.58
CA GLY A 231 -8.11 6.84 11.02
C GLY A 231 -7.15 7.93 11.50
N ALA A 232 -6.90 8.02 12.81
CA ALA A 232 -5.92 8.95 13.36
C ALA A 232 -4.47 8.55 12.97
N TYR A 233 -3.54 9.51 12.98
CA TYR A 233 -2.13 9.26 12.66
C TYR A 233 -1.51 8.12 13.49
N ALA A 234 -1.84 8.08 14.78
CA ALA A 234 -1.31 7.07 15.70
C ALA A 234 -1.74 5.62 15.36
N GLU A 235 -2.79 5.45 14.57
CA GLU A 235 -3.23 4.14 14.09
C GLU A 235 -2.33 3.60 12.96
N GLY A 236 -1.51 4.46 12.35
CA GLY A 236 -0.65 4.12 11.23
C GLY A 236 -1.40 3.92 9.91
N PRO A 237 -0.74 3.32 8.90
CA PRO A 237 -1.37 3.00 7.63
C PRO A 237 -2.28 1.76 7.74
N TYR A 238 -3.24 1.67 6.83
CA TYR A 238 -4.11 0.50 6.71
C TYR A 238 -3.93 -0.15 5.34
N THR A 239 -3.69 -1.45 5.34
CA THR A 239 -3.68 -2.28 4.12
C THR A 239 -4.75 -3.35 4.28
N VAL A 240 -5.77 -3.33 3.43
CA VAL A 240 -6.94 -4.22 3.56
C VAL A 240 -7.26 -4.92 2.26
N PHE A 241 -7.74 -6.16 2.35
CA PHE A 241 -8.07 -7.00 1.21
C PHE A 241 -9.58 -7.09 1.01
N VAL A 242 -10.01 -6.94 -0.25
CA VAL A 242 -11.40 -7.16 -0.69
C VAL A 242 -11.39 -8.30 -1.70
N PRO A 243 -12.01 -9.45 -1.41
CA PRO A 243 -12.04 -10.60 -2.31
C PRO A 243 -12.88 -10.28 -3.56
N TRP A 244 -12.50 -10.85 -4.70
CA TRP A 244 -13.19 -10.64 -5.98
C TRP A 244 -14.67 -11.03 -5.93
N THR A 245 -15.05 -11.97 -5.08
CA THR A 245 -16.43 -12.40 -4.89
C THR A 245 -17.34 -11.28 -4.39
N ALA A 246 -16.79 -10.28 -3.68
CA ALA A 246 -17.55 -9.13 -3.20
C ALA A 246 -18.04 -8.21 -4.33
N PHE A 247 -17.37 -8.24 -5.50
CA PHE A 247 -17.71 -7.40 -6.65
C PHE A 247 -17.87 -8.16 -7.98
N GLN A 248 -17.99 -9.49 -7.92
CA GLN A 248 -18.05 -10.36 -9.10
C GLN A 248 -19.15 -9.98 -10.11
N THR A 249 -20.31 -9.54 -9.63
CA THR A 249 -21.45 -9.15 -10.47
C THR A 249 -21.22 -7.89 -11.29
N HIS A 250 -20.19 -7.11 -10.94
CA HIS A 250 -19.81 -5.85 -11.61
C HIS A 250 -18.68 -6.05 -12.62
N LEU A 251 -18.08 -7.24 -12.72
CA LEU A 251 -16.95 -7.49 -13.61
C LEU A 251 -17.38 -7.41 -15.09
N SER A 252 -16.52 -6.75 -15.88
CA SER A 252 -16.55 -6.85 -17.34
C SER A 252 -16.05 -8.23 -17.79
N PRO A 253 -16.16 -8.59 -19.08
CA PRO A 253 -15.52 -9.79 -19.61
C PRO A 253 -14.00 -9.83 -19.32
N GLN A 254 -13.30 -8.69 -19.41
CA GLN A 254 -11.88 -8.59 -19.08
C GLN A 254 -11.64 -8.82 -17.58
N GLY A 255 -12.47 -8.26 -16.71
CA GLY A 255 -12.42 -8.53 -15.27
C GLY A 255 -12.66 -9.99 -14.95
N GLY A 256 -13.69 -10.61 -15.53
CA GLY A 256 -13.95 -12.04 -15.37
C GLY A 256 -12.80 -12.93 -15.86
N ALA A 257 -11.99 -12.46 -16.78
CA ALA A 257 -10.81 -13.18 -17.25
C ALA A 257 -9.62 -13.15 -16.27
N ILE A 258 -9.54 -12.16 -15.36
CA ILE A 258 -8.38 -12.01 -14.46
C ILE A 258 -8.69 -12.27 -12.99
N PHE A 259 -9.94 -12.11 -12.54
CA PHE A 259 -10.30 -12.36 -11.15
C PHE A 259 -10.76 -13.79 -10.94
N ALA A 260 -10.04 -14.56 -10.10
CA ALA A 260 -10.36 -15.94 -9.72
C ALA A 260 -9.49 -16.39 -8.52
N GLY A 261 -9.83 -17.54 -7.94
CA GLY A 261 -9.09 -18.18 -6.88
C GLY A 261 -9.22 -17.48 -5.53
N GLN A 262 -8.31 -17.80 -4.63
CA GLN A 262 -8.24 -17.26 -3.27
C GLN A 262 -6.91 -16.55 -3.03
N ARG A 263 -6.86 -15.69 -2.05
CA ARG A 263 -5.63 -15.05 -1.60
C ARG A 263 -4.70 -16.09 -0.98
N PRO A 264 -3.45 -16.23 -1.44
CA PRO A 264 -2.50 -17.17 -0.84
C PRO A 264 -2.16 -16.77 0.61
N GLU A 265 -1.97 -17.75 1.48
CA GLU A 265 -1.50 -17.50 2.86
C GLU A 265 -0.15 -16.79 2.92
N SER A 266 0.70 -16.99 1.89
CA SER A 266 1.99 -16.31 1.76
C SER A 266 1.88 -14.82 1.41
N ASP A 267 0.72 -14.32 1.00
CA ASP A 267 0.46 -12.89 0.80
C ASP A 267 0.13 -12.24 2.14
N ASN A 268 1.11 -12.26 3.05
CA ASN A 268 1.03 -11.59 4.33
C ASN A 268 1.09 -10.08 4.10
N ILE A 269 -0.07 -9.45 4.07
CA ILE A 269 -0.18 -7.99 4.12
C ILE A 269 -0.18 -7.63 5.61
N PRO A 270 0.79 -6.83 6.07
CA PRO A 270 0.82 -6.34 7.43
C PRO A 270 -0.33 -5.36 7.68
#